data_5e25f33e063c356a74b67347022f9920
#
_entry.id   5e25f33e063c356a74b67347022f9920
#
_cell.length_a   1.000
_cell.length_b   1.000
_cell.length_c   1.000
_cell.angle_alpha   90.00
_cell.angle_beta   90.00
_cell.angle_gamma   90.00
#
_symmetry.space_group_name_H-M   'P 1'
#
loop_
_entity.id
_entity.type
_entity.pdbx_description
1 polymer ?
#
loop_
_entity_poly.entity_id
_entity_poly.type
_entity_poly.pdbx_seq_one_letter_code
_entity_poly.pdbx_strand_id
1 'polypeptide(L)'
;MKTIEPTALNELREKNPSLVLLDVRTPAEHARVHVPGVHLLPLDRLDATTLAGIPGCAKESPIYILCHSGGRAQQAAEKLTLAEYQDCIVVEGGTLAWAANGLPVVRGTGKVIALERQVRIAAGALVLSGGLLSHFVNPAFIWLSALVGAGLIFAGATDWCGLGILISKMPWNARVGK
;
A
#
# COMPACT_ATOMS: atom_id res chain seq x y z
N MET A 1 12.57 -19.72 6.73
CA MET A 1 12.29 -18.29 6.94
C MET A 1 11.84 -18.11 8.38
N LYS A 2 12.40 -17.13 9.10
CA LYS A 2 12.02 -16.84 10.49
C LYS A 2 10.75 -15.97 10.50
N THR A 3 9.88 -16.23 11.48
CA THR A 3 8.67 -15.41 11.70
C THR A 3 8.58 -15.00 13.16
N ILE A 4 7.82 -13.93 13.45
CA ILE A 4 7.57 -13.46 14.80
C ILE A 4 6.13 -12.95 14.92
N GLU A 5 5.49 -13.21 16.03
CA GLU A 5 4.17 -12.65 16.34
C GLU A 5 4.26 -11.13 16.65
N PRO A 6 3.23 -10.34 16.29
CA PRO A 6 3.21 -8.91 16.56
C PRO A 6 3.42 -8.53 18.02
N THR A 7 2.82 -9.27 18.95
CA THR A 7 2.93 -9.06 20.39
C THR A 7 4.35 -9.27 20.89
N ALA A 8 5.00 -10.36 20.48
CA ALA A 8 6.38 -10.67 20.85
C ALA A 8 7.36 -9.60 20.29
N LEU A 9 7.13 -9.16 19.05
CA LEU A 9 7.95 -8.08 18.49
C LEU A 9 7.76 -6.76 19.24
N ASN A 10 6.52 -6.43 19.65
CA ASN A 10 6.28 -5.21 20.41
C ASN A 10 7.03 -5.23 21.73
N GLU A 11 7.02 -6.33 22.48
CA GLU A 11 7.79 -6.50 23.71
C GLU A 11 9.31 -6.38 23.49
N LEU A 12 9.81 -6.93 22.37
CA LEU A 12 11.22 -6.78 22.01
C LEU A 12 11.59 -5.32 21.72
N ARG A 13 10.70 -4.57 21.05
CA ARG A 13 10.91 -3.16 20.74
C ARG A 13 10.88 -2.27 22.00
N GLU A 14 10.07 -2.59 22.98
CA GLU A 14 10.06 -1.89 24.26
C GLU A 14 11.40 -2.04 25.01
N LYS A 15 12.03 -3.22 24.89
CA LYS A 15 13.34 -3.51 25.48
C LYS A 15 14.51 -2.98 24.66
N ASN A 16 14.34 -2.93 23.33
CA ASN A 16 15.35 -2.46 22.40
C ASN A 16 14.74 -1.55 21.33
N PRO A 17 14.65 -0.24 21.59
CA PRO A 17 14.08 0.74 20.66
C PRO A 17 14.84 0.91 19.34
N SER A 18 16.08 0.39 19.24
CA SER A 18 16.92 0.47 18.05
C SER A 18 16.66 -0.66 17.03
N LEU A 19 15.72 -1.57 17.30
CA LEU A 19 15.34 -2.61 16.35
C LEU A 19 14.83 -2.03 15.04
N VAL A 20 15.37 -2.56 13.93
CA VAL A 20 14.97 -2.15 12.60
C VAL A 20 13.67 -2.86 12.19
N LEU A 21 12.62 -2.08 12.03
CA LEU A 21 11.34 -2.55 11.51
C LEU A 21 11.08 -1.91 10.14
N LEU A 22 10.89 -2.74 9.13
CA LEU A 22 10.74 -2.36 7.74
C LEU A 22 9.30 -2.60 7.25
N ASP A 23 8.62 -1.56 6.77
CA ASP A 23 7.31 -1.67 6.12
C ASP A 23 7.50 -1.68 4.60
N VAL A 24 7.21 -2.81 3.97
CA VAL A 24 7.35 -2.99 2.52
C VAL A 24 6.07 -2.71 1.74
N ARG A 25 5.11 -2.02 2.36
CA ARG A 25 3.86 -1.59 1.71
C ARG A 25 4.07 -0.34 0.88
N THR A 26 3.02 0.03 0.16
CA THR A 26 2.99 1.29 -0.59
C THR A 26 2.93 2.51 0.35
N PRO A 27 3.43 3.69 -0.08
CA PRO A 27 3.30 4.92 0.69
C PRO A 27 1.85 5.27 1.08
N ALA A 28 0.90 4.95 0.21
CA ALA A 28 -0.52 5.19 0.48
C ALA A 28 -1.07 4.32 1.62
N GLU A 29 -0.69 3.05 1.68
CA GLU A 29 -1.06 2.14 2.78
C GLU A 29 -0.42 2.59 4.09
N HIS A 30 0.88 2.91 4.06
CA HIS A 30 1.62 3.40 5.22
C HIS A 30 1.02 4.70 5.76
N ALA A 31 0.71 5.66 4.88
CA ALA A 31 0.11 6.93 5.29
C ALA A 31 -1.27 6.78 5.95
N ARG A 32 -2.02 5.71 5.65
CA ARG A 32 -3.32 5.45 6.29
C ARG A 32 -3.19 4.90 7.71
N VAL A 33 -2.30 3.94 7.88
CA VAL A 33 -2.02 3.32 9.16
C VAL A 33 -0.65 2.64 9.11
N HIS A 34 0.20 2.88 10.08
CA HIS A 34 1.49 2.22 10.19
C HIS A 34 1.91 2.01 11.65
N VAL A 35 2.87 1.13 11.87
CA VAL A 35 3.46 0.91 13.17
C VAL A 35 4.39 2.09 13.50
N PRO A 36 4.37 2.67 14.72
CA PRO A 36 5.26 3.76 15.08
C PRO A 36 6.74 3.41 14.87
N GLY A 37 7.52 4.34 14.31
CA GLY A 37 8.97 4.18 14.13
C GLY A 37 9.38 3.13 13.09
N VAL A 38 8.48 2.71 12.21
CA VAL A 38 8.80 1.81 11.09
C VAL A 38 9.45 2.59 9.94
N HIS A 39 10.44 1.99 9.29
CA HIS A 39 11.03 2.53 8.06
C HIS A 39 10.20 2.05 6.85
N LEU A 40 9.71 3.00 6.07
CA LEU A 40 8.98 2.68 4.84
C LEU A 40 9.96 2.47 3.68
N LEU A 41 9.99 1.25 3.15
CA LEU A 41 10.70 0.93 1.90
C LEU A 41 9.86 -0.05 1.07
N PRO A 42 9.06 0.45 0.12
CA PRO A 42 8.18 -0.37 -0.70
C PRO A 42 8.91 -1.52 -1.41
N LEU A 43 8.25 -2.68 -1.52
CA LEU A 43 8.82 -3.90 -2.10
C LEU A 43 9.39 -3.71 -3.51
N ASP A 44 8.77 -2.86 -4.32
CA ASP A 44 9.21 -2.50 -5.68
C ASP A 44 10.48 -1.65 -5.71
N ARG A 45 10.81 -0.99 -4.60
CA ARG A 45 12.04 -0.17 -4.42
C ARG A 45 13.05 -0.83 -3.49
N LEU A 46 12.74 -2.01 -3.00
CA LEU A 46 13.62 -2.74 -2.10
C LEU A 46 14.81 -3.31 -2.87
N ASP A 47 15.99 -2.76 -2.60
CA ASP A 47 17.29 -3.27 -3.04
C ASP A 47 18.35 -3.09 -1.95
N ALA A 48 19.49 -3.74 -2.10
CA ALA A 48 20.56 -3.70 -1.11
C ALA A 48 21.13 -2.28 -0.89
N THR A 49 21.11 -1.44 -1.93
CA THR A 49 21.64 -0.06 -1.89
C THR A 49 20.72 0.85 -1.09
N THR A 50 19.42 0.78 -1.37
CA THR A 50 18.41 1.57 -0.64
C THR A 50 18.30 1.14 0.82
N LEU A 51 18.44 -0.16 1.10
CA LEU A 51 18.40 -0.67 2.46
C LEU A 51 19.63 -0.25 3.27
N ALA A 52 20.82 -0.25 2.68
CA ALA A 52 22.06 0.20 3.32
C ALA A 52 22.02 1.68 3.77
N GLY A 53 21.13 2.48 3.18
CA GLY A 53 20.86 3.86 3.59
C GLY A 53 20.00 3.99 4.85
N ILE A 54 19.42 2.90 5.35
CA ILE A 54 18.59 2.90 6.56
C ILE A 54 19.48 2.60 7.78
N PRO A 55 19.51 3.49 8.80
CA PRO A 55 20.31 3.27 10.00
C PRO A 55 19.97 1.94 10.68
N GLY A 56 20.99 1.15 11.02
CA GLY A 56 20.82 -0.14 11.67
C GLY A 56 20.59 -1.34 10.75
N CYS A 57 20.38 -1.13 9.45
CA CYS A 57 20.23 -2.20 8.46
C CYS A 57 21.59 -2.74 8.00
N ALA A 58 22.36 -3.37 8.89
CA ALA A 58 23.55 -4.12 8.53
C ALA A 58 23.18 -5.55 8.11
N LYS A 59 24.06 -6.22 7.32
CA LYS A 59 23.82 -7.59 6.82
C LYS A 59 23.68 -8.62 7.95
N GLU A 60 24.35 -8.37 9.06
CA GLU A 60 24.38 -9.21 10.26
C GLU A 60 23.31 -8.85 11.29
N SER A 61 22.63 -7.72 11.10
CA SER A 61 21.62 -7.23 12.05
C SER A 61 20.24 -7.82 11.74
N PRO A 62 19.43 -8.14 12.77
CA PRO A 62 18.06 -8.59 12.55
C PRO A 62 17.20 -7.48 11.95
N ILE A 63 16.51 -7.80 10.86
CA ILE A 63 15.58 -6.91 10.18
C ILE A 63 14.18 -7.52 10.27
N TYR A 64 13.29 -6.83 10.95
CA TYR A 64 11.90 -7.23 11.06
C TYR A 64 11.10 -6.62 9.92
N ILE A 65 10.40 -7.46 9.15
CA ILE A 65 9.73 -7.05 7.92
C ILE A 65 8.22 -7.24 8.06
N LEU A 66 7.47 -6.19 7.85
CA LEU A 66 6.02 -6.26 7.83
C LEU A 66 5.43 -5.71 6.53
N CYS A 67 4.26 -6.23 6.18
CA CYS A 67 3.42 -5.66 5.14
C CYS A 67 1.96 -5.63 5.61
N HIS A 68 1.00 -5.72 4.73
CA HIS A 68 -0.41 -5.71 5.11
C HIS A 68 -0.82 -7.01 5.86
N SER A 69 -0.52 -8.18 5.28
CA SER A 69 -0.95 -9.51 5.78
C SER A 69 0.15 -10.59 5.81
N GLY A 70 1.39 -10.26 5.44
CA GLY A 70 2.54 -11.17 5.47
C GLY A 70 3.14 -11.53 4.11
N GLY A 71 2.35 -11.69 3.03
CA GLY A 71 2.83 -12.20 1.74
C GLY A 71 3.94 -11.35 1.08
N ARG A 72 3.79 -10.02 1.04
CA ARG A 72 4.86 -9.12 0.52
C ARG A 72 6.10 -9.11 1.42
N ALA A 73 5.93 -9.27 2.73
CA ALA A 73 7.04 -9.36 3.66
C ALA A 73 7.86 -10.63 3.45
N GLN A 74 7.23 -11.74 3.08
CA GLN A 74 7.92 -12.98 2.70
C GLN A 74 8.78 -12.78 1.45
N GLN A 75 8.20 -12.19 0.39
CA GLN A 75 8.95 -11.87 -0.84
C GLN A 75 10.13 -10.93 -0.56
N ALA A 76 9.93 -9.95 0.34
CA ALA A 76 11.00 -9.05 0.75
C ALA A 76 12.11 -9.80 1.49
N ALA A 77 11.77 -10.69 2.43
CA ALA A 77 12.75 -11.50 3.16
C ALA A 77 13.56 -12.41 2.21
N GLU A 78 12.91 -13.05 1.24
CA GLU A 78 13.58 -13.86 0.21
C GLU A 78 14.57 -13.00 -0.60
N LYS A 79 14.12 -11.83 -1.07
CA LYS A 79 14.96 -10.90 -1.83
C LYS A 79 16.18 -10.42 -1.03
N LEU A 80 16.01 -10.14 0.27
CA LEU A 80 17.09 -9.72 1.14
C LEU A 80 18.06 -10.88 1.48
N THR A 81 17.55 -12.09 1.65
CA THR A 81 18.37 -13.28 1.86
C THR A 81 19.28 -13.54 0.65
N LEU A 82 18.78 -13.35 -0.58
CA LEU A 82 19.58 -13.42 -1.81
C LEU A 82 20.64 -12.30 -1.88
N ALA A 83 20.41 -11.17 -1.20
CA ALA A 83 21.37 -10.08 -1.06
C ALA A 83 22.27 -10.24 0.19
N GLU A 84 22.35 -11.47 0.75
CA GLU A 84 23.21 -11.88 1.87
C GLU A 84 22.88 -11.24 3.24
N TYR A 85 21.64 -10.73 3.43
CA TYR A 85 21.16 -10.37 4.75
C TYR A 85 20.79 -11.63 5.54
N GLN A 86 21.43 -11.83 6.70
CA GLN A 86 21.40 -13.12 7.41
C GLN A 86 20.16 -13.33 8.25
N ASP A 87 19.57 -12.28 8.78
CA ASP A 87 18.51 -12.36 9.77
C ASP A 87 17.27 -11.53 9.39
N CYS A 88 16.54 -12.03 8.39
CA CYS A 88 15.26 -11.47 7.94
C CYS A 88 14.09 -12.17 8.63
N ILE A 89 13.32 -11.44 9.42
CA ILE A 89 12.24 -11.97 10.25
C ILE A 89 10.92 -11.35 9.81
N VAL A 90 9.98 -12.18 9.38
CA VAL A 90 8.66 -11.72 8.91
C VAL A 90 7.69 -11.60 10.07
N VAL A 91 7.01 -10.46 10.18
CA VAL A 91 5.95 -10.24 11.16
C VAL A 91 4.67 -10.93 10.69
N GLU A 92 4.19 -11.89 11.46
CA GLU A 92 3.01 -12.69 11.14
C GLU A 92 1.76 -11.83 11.04
N GLY A 93 0.96 -12.05 9.97
CA GLY A 93 -0.25 -11.29 9.72
C GLY A 93 -0.06 -9.79 9.46
N GLY A 94 1.19 -9.29 9.49
CA GLY A 94 1.55 -7.92 9.14
C GLY A 94 0.85 -6.85 9.97
N THR A 95 0.60 -5.70 9.36
CA THR A 95 -0.08 -4.55 10.02
C THR A 95 -1.52 -4.86 10.41
N LEU A 96 -2.18 -5.80 9.72
CA LEU A 96 -3.53 -6.24 10.09
C LEU A 96 -3.53 -6.93 11.46
N ALA A 97 -2.68 -7.94 11.66
CA ALA A 97 -2.57 -8.64 12.93
C ALA A 97 -2.05 -7.72 14.03
N TRP A 98 -1.09 -6.83 13.72
CA TRP A 98 -0.59 -5.81 14.65
C TRP A 98 -1.74 -4.96 15.21
N ALA A 99 -2.58 -4.41 14.32
CA ALA A 99 -3.73 -3.59 14.73
C ALA A 99 -4.84 -4.40 15.42
N ALA A 100 -5.07 -5.66 15.01
CA ALA A 100 -6.07 -6.55 15.61
C ALA A 100 -5.70 -6.92 17.06
N ASN A 101 -4.40 -7.03 17.38
CA ASN A 101 -3.91 -7.25 18.74
C ASN A 101 -3.93 -5.96 19.62
N GLY A 102 -4.50 -4.87 19.13
CA GLY A 102 -4.60 -3.61 19.87
C GLY A 102 -3.26 -2.89 20.08
N LEU A 103 -2.21 -3.28 19.36
CA LEU A 103 -0.88 -2.69 19.48
C LEU A 103 -0.85 -1.27 18.89
N PRO A 104 0.10 -0.42 19.33
CA PRO A 104 0.18 0.98 18.90
C PRO A 104 0.29 1.12 17.37
N VAL A 105 -0.54 1.97 16.80
CA VAL A 105 -0.50 2.35 15.38
C VAL A 105 -0.64 3.86 15.23
N VAL A 106 0.10 4.42 14.29
CA VAL A 106 -0.10 5.79 13.82
C VAL A 106 -1.14 5.74 12.71
N ARG A 107 -2.24 6.47 12.89
CA ARG A 107 -3.27 6.64 11.85
C ARG A 107 -3.10 8.00 11.22
N GLY A 108 -2.92 8.02 9.92
CA GLY A 108 -2.84 9.29 9.19
C GLY A 108 -4.16 10.05 9.27
N THR A 109 -4.07 11.36 9.50
CA THR A 109 -5.24 12.27 9.48
C THR A 109 -5.66 12.61 8.06
N GLY A 110 -4.93 12.18 7.05
CA GLY A 110 -5.23 12.41 5.64
C GLY A 110 -6.50 11.67 5.24
N LYS A 111 -7.57 12.37 5.01
CA LYS A 111 -8.81 11.89 4.33
C LYS A 111 -8.54 11.63 2.85
N VAL A 112 -7.45 10.93 2.51
CA VAL A 112 -7.25 10.50 1.12
C VAL A 112 -8.26 9.39 0.88
N ILE A 113 -9.29 9.72 0.12
CA ILE A 113 -10.29 8.76 -0.33
C ILE A 113 -9.54 7.63 -1.05
N ALA A 114 -9.78 6.37 -0.68
CA ALA A 114 -9.14 5.23 -1.34
C ALA A 114 -9.28 5.35 -2.86
N LEU A 115 -8.22 5.05 -3.61
CA LEU A 115 -8.19 5.19 -5.07
C LEU A 115 -9.39 4.51 -5.74
N GLU A 116 -9.74 3.31 -5.29
CA GLU A 116 -10.89 2.57 -5.76
C GLU A 116 -12.21 3.35 -5.58
N ARG A 117 -12.37 4.02 -4.45
CA ARG A 117 -13.54 4.86 -4.17
C ARG A 117 -13.55 6.11 -5.05
N GLN A 118 -12.39 6.71 -5.32
CA GLN A 118 -12.27 7.83 -6.26
C GLN A 118 -12.67 7.41 -7.68
N VAL A 119 -12.23 6.23 -8.13
CA VAL A 119 -12.58 5.66 -9.44
C VAL A 119 -14.09 5.44 -9.54
N ARG A 120 -14.72 4.84 -8.52
CA ARG A 120 -16.18 4.63 -8.51
C ARG A 120 -16.95 5.93 -8.58
N ILE A 121 -16.54 6.95 -7.82
CA ILE A 121 -17.17 8.27 -7.84
C ILE A 121 -17.01 8.91 -9.22
N ALA A 122 -15.81 8.90 -9.80
CA ALA A 122 -15.56 9.51 -11.09
C ALA A 122 -16.32 8.80 -12.22
N ALA A 123 -16.32 7.47 -12.23
CA ALA A 123 -17.08 6.69 -13.22
C ALA A 123 -18.59 6.92 -13.10
N GLY A 124 -19.14 6.90 -11.89
CA GLY A 124 -20.55 7.19 -11.64
C GLY A 124 -20.95 8.61 -12.06
N ALA A 125 -20.10 9.62 -11.77
CA ALA A 125 -20.33 10.99 -12.21
C ALA A 125 -20.33 11.12 -13.74
N LEU A 126 -19.42 10.45 -14.45
CA LEU A 126 -19.41 10.46 -15.91
C LEU A 126 -20.65 9.79 -16.53
N VAL A 127 -21.07 8.64 -16.00
CA VAL A 127 -22.30 7.96 -16.45
C VAL A 127 -23.52 8.85 -16.20
N LEU A 128 -23.64 9.43 -15.03
CA LEU A 128 -24.75 10.33 -14.69
C LEU A 128 -24.76 11.57 -15.61
N SER A 129 -23.61 12.19 -15.82
CA SER A 129 -23.46 13.34 -16.71
C SER A 129 -23.84 13.01 -18.16
N GLY A 130 -23.40 11.86 -18.67
CA GLY A 130 -23.78 11.40 -20.01
C GLY A 130 -25.28 11.19 -20.16
N GLY A 131 -25.93 10.59 -19.16
CA GLY A 131 -27.39 10.42 -19.15
C GLY A 131 -28.15 11.74 -19.11
N LEU A 132 -27.77 12.66 -18.23
CA LEU A 132 -28.40 13.97 -18.13
C LEU A 132 -28.20 14.80 -19.40
N LEU A 133 -26.98 14.87 -19.95
CA LEU A 133 -26.70 15.57 -21.20
C LEU A 133 -27.44 14.96 -22.40
N SER A 134 -27.60 13.64 -22.41
CA SER A 134 -28.39 12.95 -23.43
C SER A 134 -29.86 13.37 -23.41
N HIS A 135 -30.41 13.56 -22.20
CA HIS A 135 -31.82 13.94 -22.04
C HIS A 135 -32.07 15.44 -22.33
N PHE A 136 -31.19 16.33 -21.83
CA PHE A 136 -31.45 17.78 -21.85
C PHE A 136 -30.76 18.52 -23.00
N VAL A 137 -29.70 17.96 -23.62
CA VAL A 137 -28.90 18.66 -24.62
C VAL A 137 -28.92 17.96 -25.99
N ASN A 138 -28.41 16.75 -26.05
CA ASN A 138 -28.37 15.99 -27.31
C ASN A 138 -28.31 14.47 -27.04
N PRO A 139 -29.16 13.66 -27.70
CA PRO A 139 -29.18 12.19 -27.52
C PRO A 139 -27.82 11.51 -27.74
N ALA A 140 -26.92 12.10 -28.53
CA ALA A 140 -25.59 11.55 -28.78
C ALA A 140 -24.74 11.40 -27.51
N PHE A 141 -25.01 12.16 -26.44
CA PHE A 141 -24.26 12.03 -25.17
C PHE A 141 -24.49 10.71 -24.44
N ILE A 142 -25.47 9.89 -24.85
CA ILE A 142 -25.66 8.54 -24.31
C ILE A 142 -24.43 7.66 -24.55
N TRP A 143 -23.69 7.91 -25.62
CA TRP A 143 -22.45 7.18 -25.94
C TRP A 143 -21.34 7.40 -24.89
N LEU A 144 -21.34 8.53 -24.18
CA LEU A 144 -20.43 8.74 -23.06
C LEU A 144 -20.70 7.73 -21.93
N SER A 145 -21.97 7.56 -21.55
CA SER A 145 -22.36 6.59 -20.52
C SER A 145 -22.04 5.16 -20.96
N ALA A 146 -22.32 4.82 -22.22
CA ALA A 146 -22.04 3.50 -22.79
C ALA A 146 -20.54 3.20 -22.81
N LEU A 147 -19.69 4.16 -23.19
CA LEU A 147 -18.23 4.01 -23.19
C LEU A 147 -17.67 3.76 -21.77
N VAL A 148 -18.14 4.55 -20.79
CA VAL A 148 -17.71 4.37 -19.39
C VAL A 148 -18.20 3.03 -18.85
N GLY A 149 -19.42 2.61 -19.15
CA GLY A 149 -19.95 1.30 -18.77
C GLY A 149 -19.16 0.15 -19.36
N ALA A 150 -18.83 0.19 -20.65
CA ALA A 150 -17.98 -0.81 -21.31
C ALA A 150 -16.57 -0.85 -20.68
N GLY A 151 -15.99 0.31 -20.35
CA GLY A 151 -14.70 0.41 -19.68
C GLY A 151 -14.71 -0.21 -18.27
N LEU A 152 -15.82 -0.07 -17.54
CA LEU A 152 -15.97 -0.71 -16.22
C LEU A 152 -16.09 -2.25 -16.33
N ILE A 153 -16.82 -2.75 -17.33
CA ILE A 153 -16.91 -4.20 -17.60
C ILE A 153 -15.52 -4.75 -17.94
N PHE A 154 -14.81 -4.06 -18.83
CA PHE A 154 -13.45 -4.45 -19.21
C PHE A 154 -12.50 -4.45 -18.00
N ALA A 155 -12.54 -3.40 -17.17
CA ALA A 155 -11.72 -3.32 -15.96
C ALA A 155 -12.03 -4.43 -14.96
N GLY A 156 -13.31 -4.82 -14.81
CA GLY A 156 -13.72 -5.92 -13.94
C GLY A 156 -13.30 -7.30 -14.45
N ALA A 157 -13.17 -7.46 -15.77
CA ALA A 157 -12.78 -8.74 -16.39
C ALA A 157 -11.24 -8.94 -16.45
N THR A 158 -10.47 -7.83 -16.50
CA THR A 158 -9.02 -7.87 -16.77
C THR A 158 -8.16 -7.36 -15.60
N ASP A 159 -8.77 -6.87 -14.52
CA ASP A 159 -8.11 -6.14 -13.43
C ASP A 159 -7.32 -4.90 -13.89
N TRP A 160 -7.53 -4.46 -15.14
CA TRP A 160 -6.87 -3.29 -15.72
C TRP A 160 -7.84 -2.12 -15.85
N CYS A 161 -7.60 -1.06 -15.08
CA CYS A 161 -8.47 0.13 -15.06
C CYS A 161 -7.72 1.39 -15.51
N GLY A 162 -7.96 1.84 -16.76
CA GLY A 162 -7.35 3.07 -17.29
C GLY A 162 -7.69 4.33 -16.47
N LEU A 163 -8.93 4.45 -15.98
CA LEU A 163 -9.35 5.53 -15.10
C LEU A 163 -8.61 5.50 -13.76
N GLY A 164 -8.37 4.32 -13.21
CA GLY A 164 -7.58 4.12 -12.00
C GLY A 164 -6.13 4.60 -12.17
N ILE A 165 -5.50 4.27 -13.30
CA ILE A 165 -4.15 4.73 -13.65
C ILE A 165 -4.12 6.26 -13.78
N LEU A 166 -5.10 6.85 -14.42
CA LEU A 166 -5.20 8.31 -14.57
C LEU A 166 -5.32 9.00 -13.22
N ILE A 167 -6.25 8.55 -12.38
CA ILE A 167 -6.51 9.13 -11.05
C ILE A 167 -5.30 8.92 -10.11
N SER A 168 -4.57 7.81 -10.21
CA SER A 168 -3.38 7.56 -9.39
C SER A 168 -2.26 8.57 -9.64
N LYS A 169 -2.16 9.12 -10.85
CA LYS A 169 -1.18 10.15 -11.24
C LYS A 169 -1.58 11.57 -10.82
N MET A 170 -2.79 11.78 -10.31
CA MET A 170 -3.24 13.11 -9.89
C MET A 170 -2.45 13.63 -8.69
N PRO A 171 -2.23 14.97 -8.56
CA PRO A 171 -1.35 15.55 -7.53
C PRO A 171 -1.70 15.17 -6.09
N TRP A 172 -2.97 14.96 -5.80
CA TRP A 172 -3.42 14.55 -4.45
C TRP A 172 -3.15 13.08 -4.14
N ASN A 173 -2.98 12.23 -5.14
CA ASN A 173 -2.56 10.85 -4.97
C ASN A 173 -1.03 10.68 -5.08
N ALA A 174 -0.36 11.54 -5.86
CA ALA A 174 1.10 11.51 -6.04
C ALA A 174 1.87 12.05 -4.81
N ARG A 175 1.26 12.90 -3.98
CA ARG A 175 1.89 13.51 -2.79
C ARG A 175 2.06 12.57 -1.59
N VAL A 176 1.57 11.35 -1.66
CA VAL A 176 1.72 10.33 -0.60
C VAL A 176 3.11 9.65 -0.64
N GLY A 177 4.02 10.11 -1.50
CA GLY A 177 5.35 9.53 -1.74
C GLY A 177 6.53 10.51 -1.59
N LYS A 178 6.36 11.61 -0.82
CA LYS A 178 7.49 12.47 -0.42
C LYS A 178 7.57 12.55 1.09
#